data_8071f6aee5cc33908b124e3a1adcc4c8
#
_entry.id   8071f6aee5cc33908b124e3a1adcc4c8
#
_cell.length_a   1.000
_cell.length_b   1.000
_cell.length_c   1.000
_cell.angle_alpha   90.00
_cell.angle_beta   90.00
_cell.angle_gamma   90.00
#
_symmetry.space_group_name_H-M   'P 1'
#
loop_
_entity.id
_entity.type
_entity.pdbx_description
1 polymer ?
#
loop_
_entity_poly.entity_id
_entity_poly.type
_entity_poly.pdbx_seq_one_letter_code
_entity_poly.pdbx_strand_id
1 'polypeptide(L)'
;IWMAMLGAALAVDRHEHMKLTIFLPLLPERVAKVAEIAGQVMVCVLLIRLLPVAVEYAYEESFVVSPALQLPMSWRASALPAGIGLMTLLTVLSLLRSREWRIIGGTLIVTAIAVALLWYARPALLGIGNWNLPIWLGLLVAVLLCIGVPIAFCFALGTLAYLTFASHAPIFVMMGRIDEGMSALILLSVPVFVLLGCILDATGMGKAIVNFLASLLGHVKAGMSYVLLGSLFL
;
A
#
# COMPACT_ATOMS: atom_id res chain seq x y z
N ILE A 1 7.75 5.12 -11.46
CA ILE A 1 7.47 5.70 -10.14
C ILE A 1 6.31 6.69 -10.26
N TRP A 2 6.36 7.72 -11.11
CA TRP A 2 5.28 8.70 -11.30
C TRP A 2 3.91 8.05 -11.54
N MET A 3 3.84 7.07 -12.46
CA MET A 3 2.60 6.35 -12.74
C MET A 3 2.09 5.60 -11.51
N ALA A 4 2.97 4.95 -10.75
CA ALA A 4 2.59 4.23 -9.55
C ALA A 4 2.08 5.16 -8.45
N MET A 5 2.75 6.29 -8.22
CA MET A 5 2.37 7.26 -7.19
C MET A 5 1.06 8.00 -7.52
N LEU A 6 0.88 8.41 -8.78
CA LEU A 6 -0.38 9.02 -9.21
C LEU A 6 -1.54 8.02 -9.21
N GLY A 7 -1.26 6.76 -9.61
CA GLY A 7 -2.24 5.67 -9.52
C GLY A 7 -2.64 5.36 -8.08
N ALA A 8 -1.68 5.36 -7.14
CA ALA A 8 -1.96 5.19 -5.71
C ALA A 8 -2.83 6.34 -5.16
N ALA A 9 -2.54 7.59 -5.56
CA ALA A 9 -3.35 8.73 -5.16
C ALA A 9 -4.80 8.63 -5.70
N LEU A 10 -4.98 8.20 -6.94
CA LEU A 10 -6.29 7.96 -7.54
C LEU A 10 -7.04 6.82 -6.81
N ALA A 11 -6.32 5.76 -6.42
CA ALA A 11 -6.91 4.65 -5.66
C ALA A 11 -7.35 5.09 -4.26
N VAL A 12 -6.66 6.06 -3.63
CA VAL A 12 -7.10 6.69 -2.37
C VAL A 12 -8.42 7.42 -2.58
N ASP A 13 -8.52 8.24 -3.63
CA ASP A 13 -9.72 9.03 -3.93
C ASP A 13 -10.95 8.16 -4.21
N ARG A 14 -10.75 7.09 -4.97
CA ARG A 14 -11.83 6.15 -5.33
C ARG A 14 -12.14 5.10 -4.27
N HIS A 15 -11.42 5.09 -3.14
CA HIS A 15 -11.52 4.03 -2.12
C HIS A 15 -11.30 2.60 -2.66
N GLU A 16 -10.56 2.46 -3.77
CA GLU A 16 -10.30 1.19 -4.47
C GLU A 16 -9.06 0.45 -3.91
N HIS A 17 -8.43 0.96 -2.86
CA HIS A 17 -7.35 0.22 -2.20
C HIS A 17 -7.87 -1.12 -1.66
N MET A 18 -7.11 -2.20 -1.92
CA MET A 18 -7.44 -3.53 -1.40
C MET A 18 -7.53 -3.49 0.12
N LYS A 19 -8.77 -3.60 0.62
CA LYS A 19 -9.10 -3.70 2.06
C LYS A 19 -9.57 -5.12 2.37
N LEU A 20 -9.14 -5.65 3.49
CA LEU A 20 -9.68 -6.90 4.00
C LEU A 20 -10.97 -6.59 4.78
N THR A 21 -12.12 -6.69 4.11
CA THR A 21 -13.43 -6.36 4.70
C THR A 21 -14.12 -7.57 5.34
N ILE A 22 -13.42 -8.68 5.53
CA ILE A 22 -14.01 -9.94 6.05
C ILE A 22 -14.56 -9.75 7.47
N PHE A 23 -13.89 -8.96 8.28
CA PHE A 23 -14.25 -8.76 9.69
C PHE A 23 -15.21 -7.58 9.92
N LEU A 24 -15.22 -6.57 9.05
CA LEU A 24 -16.08 -5.40 9.19
C LEU A 24 -17.59 -5.73 9.24
N PRO A 25 -18.13 -6.64 8.38
CA PRO A 25 -19.55 -6.99 8.40
C PRO A 25 -19.99 -7.75 9.66
N LEU A 26 -19.04 -8.35 10.41
CA LEU A 26 -19.30 -9.05 11.66
C LEU A 26 -19.46 -8.10 12.85
N LEU A 27 -19.05 -6.83 12.69
CA LEU A 27 -19.09 -5.81 13.73
C LEU A 27 -20.41 -5.02 13.68
N PRO A 28 -20.95 -4.57 14.83
CA PRO A 28 -22.08 -3.64 14.85
C PRO A 28 -21.77 -2.39 14.02
N GLU A 29 -22.76 -1.84 13.30
CA GLU A 29 -22.60 -0.70 12.38
C GLU A 29 -21.82 0.48 12.99
N ARG A 30 -22.06 0.78 14.26
CA ARG A 30 -21.37 1.86 14.97
C ARG A 30 -19.88 1.59 15.12
N VAL A 31 -19.50 0.34 15.43
CA VAL A 31 -18.09 -0.05 15.61
C VAL A 31 -17.40 -0.10 14.25
N ALA A 32 -18.05 -0.62 13.21
CA ALA A 32 -17.53 -0.65 11.86
C ALA A 32 -17.24 0.77 11.33
N LYS A 33 -18.15 1.72 11.56
CA LYS A 33 -17.95 3.13 11.19
C LYS A 33 -16.78 3.78 11.95
N VAL A 34 -16.66 3.52 13.24
CA VAL A 34 -15.53 4.00 14.05
C VAL A 34 -14.21 3.40 13.54
N ALA A 35 -14.17 2.11 13.25
CA ALA A 35 -13.01 1.42 12.73
C ALA A 35 -12.56 2.01 11.38
N GLU A 36 -13.51 2.26 10.46
CA GLU A 36 -13.21 2.85 9.15
C GLU A 36 -12.61 4.26 9.28
N ILE A 37 -13.20 5.13 10.07
CA ILE A 37 -12.69 6.50 10.31
C ILE A 37 -11.33 6.42 11.03
N ALA A 38 -11.18 5.53 12.00
CA ALA A 38 -9.92 5.32 12.69
C ALA A 38 -8.81 4.88 11.71
N GLY A 39 -9.12 3.96 10.80
CA GLY A 39 -8.20 3.53 9.75
C GLY A 39 -7.77 4.71 8.85
N GLN A 40 -8.70 5.54 8.41
CA GLN A 40 -8.40 6.74 7.60
C GLN A 40 -7.51 7.75 8.37
N VAL A 41 -7.78 7.97 9.65
CA VAL A 41 -6.96 8.85 10.50
C VAL A 41 -5.54 8.29 10.64
N MET A 42 -5.37 6.99 10.85
CA MET A 42 -4.05 6.36 10.96
C MET A 42 -3.27 6.46 9.65
N VAL A 43 -3.93 6.28 8.51
CA VAL A 43 -3.33 6.49 7.18
C VAL A 43 -2.91 7.96 7.00
N CYS A 44 -3.75 8.90 7.40
CA CYS A 44 -3.44 10.33 7.33
C CYS A 44 -2.20 10.68 8.17
N VAL A 45 -2.13 10.20 9.41
CA VAL A 45 -0.96 10.40 10.31
C VAL A 45 0.30 9.79 9.71
N LEU A 46 0.22 8.58 9.13
CA LEU A 46 1.34 7.95 8.42
C LEU A 46 1.85 8.84 7.28
N LEU A 47 0.95 9.26 6.39
CA LEU A 47 1.31 10.06 5.21
C LEU A 47 1.92 11.42 5.61
N ILE A 48 1.35 12.09 6.61
CA ILE A 48 1.90 13.35 7.14
C ILE A 48 3.30 13.12 7.72
N ARG A 49 3.52 11.98 8.37
CA ARG A 49 4.83 11.65 8.97
C ARG A 49 5.88 11.29 7.91
N LEU A 50 5.46 10.67 6.80
CA LEU A 50 6.35 10.29 5.71
C LEU A 50 6.67 11.45 4.76
N LEU A 51 5.81 12.45 4.64
CA LEU A 51 5.97 13.55 3.71
C LEU A 51 7.32 14.29 3.85
N PRO A 52 7.75 14.74 5.05
CA PRO A 52 9.05 15.41 5.19
C PRO A 52 10.22 14.50 4.84
N VAL A 53 10.15 13.21 5.19
CA VAL A 53 11.20 12.23 4.86
C VAL A 53 11.28 11.97 3.36
N ALA A 54 10.14 11.97 2.66
CA ALA A 54 10.10 11.85 1.21
C ALA A 54 10.70 13.08 0.49
N VAL A 55 10.48 14.28 1.04
CA VAL A 55 11.11 15.51 0.52
C VAL A 55 12.62 15.48 0.72
N GLU A 56 13.08 15.08 1.90
CA GLU A 56 14.50 14.89 2.20
C GLU A 56 15.15 13.88 1.25
N TYR A 57 14.50 12.72 1.03
CA TYR A 57 14.95 11.72 0.09
C TYR A 57 15.08 12.27 -1.34
N ALA A 58 14.08 12.99 -1.83
CA ALA A 58 14.12 13.58 -3.17
C ALA A 58 15.21 14.66 -3.30
N TYR A 59 15.52 15.36 -2.21
CA TYR A 59 16.61 16.33 -2.18
C TYR A 59 17.97 15.63 -2.23
N GLU A 60 18.20 14.57 -1.46
CA GLU A 60 19.46 13.81 -1.50
C GLU A 60 19.70 13.16 -2.87
N GLU A 61 18.65 12.67 -3.53
CA GLU A 61 18.72 12.14 -4.90
C GLU A 61 19.09 13.22 -5.96
N SER A 62 19.09 14.50 -5.62
CA SER A 62 19.54 15.57 -6.54
C SER A 62 21.06 15.55 -6.80
N PHE A 63 21.83 14.99 -5.88
CA PHE A 63 23.28 14.84 -6.01
C PHE A 63 23.68 13.62 -6.84
N VAL A 64 22.73 12.72 -7.12
CA VAL A 64 22.96 11.54 -7.94
C VAL A 64 22.49 11.81 -9.37
N VAL A 65 23.38 11.57 -10.33
CA VAL A 65 23.10 11.78 -11.76
C VAL A 65 22.88 10.43 -12.44
N SER A 66 21.85 10.35 -13.28
CA SER A 66 21.57 9.15 -14.08
C SER A 66 22.68 8.90 -15.10
N PRO A 67 23.29 7.69 -15.14
CA PRO A 67 24.35 7.39 -16.10
C PRO A 67 23.92 7.51 -17.55
N ALA A 68 22.65 7.22 -17.85
CA ALA A 68 22.14 7.19 -19.22
C ALA A 68 21.72 8.58 -19.76
N LEU A 69 21.06 9.40 -18.94
CA LEU A 69 20.44 10.66 -19.37
C LEU A 69 21.18 11.89 -18.85
N GLN A 70 22.15 11.70 -17.95
CA GLN A 70 22.89 12.79 -17.28
C GLN A 70 21.96 13.82 -16.58
N LEU A 71 20.74 13.39 -16.21
CA LEU A 71 19.79 14.18 -15.44
C LEU A 71 19.86 13.81 -13.97
N PRO A 72 19.61 14.77 -13.04
CA PRO A 72 19.53 14.48 -11.61
C PRO A 72 18.44 13.44 -11.34
N MET A 73 18.72 12.45 -10.48
CA MET A 73 17.75 11.42 -10.08
C MET A 73 16.58 12.01 -9.30
N SER A 74 16.70 13.24 -8.79
CA SER A 74 15.61 13.95 -8.11
C SER A 74 14.32 14.07 -8.94
N TRP A 75 14.41 14.16 -10.28
CA TRP A 75 13.23 14.14 -11.14
C TRP A 75 12.39 12.86 -11.00
N ARG A 76 13.07 11.75 -10.82
CA ARG A 76 12.42 10.46 -10.56
C ARG A 76 11.92 10.38 -9.12
N ALA A 77 12.76 10.75 -8.16
CA ALA A 77 12.47 10.68 -6.73
C ALA A 77 11.39 11.66 -6.29
N SER A 78 11.23 12.81 -6.97
CA SER A 78 10.17 13.80 -6.66
C SER A 78 8.74 13.26 -6.82
N ALA A 79 8.56 12.15 -7.52
CA ALA A 79 7.28 11.44 -7.56
C ALA A 79 6.80 10.99 -6.17
N LEU A 80 7.73 10.64 -5.25
CA LEU A 80 7.42 10.22 -3.88
C LEU A 80 6.75 11.34 -3.07
N PRO A 81 7.39 12.51 -2.86
CA PRO A 81 6.76 13.59 -2.11
C PRO A 81 5.50 14.13 -2.81
N ALA A 82 5.48 14.18 -4.14
CA ALA A 82 4.29 14.60 -4.88
C ALA A 82 3.11 13.66 -4.67
N GLY A 83 3.32 12.36 -4.79
CA GLY A 83 2.27 11.35 -4.58
C GLY A 83 1.82 11.25 -3.13
N ILE A 84 2.76 11.24 -2.16
CA ILE A 84 2.44 11.24 -0.72
C ILE A 84 1.68 12.52 -0.36
N GLY A 85 2.09 13.68 -0.89
CA GLY A 85 1.41 14.96 -0.68
C GLY A 85 -0.01 14.95 -1.22
N LEU A 86 -0.21 14.42 -2.44
CA LEU A 86 -1.53 14.29 -3.05
C LEU A 86 -2.42 13.32 -2.26
N MET A 87 -1.90 12.15 -1.88
CA MET A 87 -2.63 11.20 -1.03
C MET A 87 -3.00 11.82 0.33
N THR A 88 -2.09 12.59 0.94
CA THR A 88 -2.36 13.29 2.20
C THR A 88 -3.50 14.28 2.03
N LEU A 89 -3.44 15.09 0.97
CA LEU A 89 -4.48 16.08 0.67
C LEU A 89 -5.85 15.42 0.49
N LEU A 90 -5.92 14.38 -0.33
CA LEU A 90 -7.16 13.64 -0.60
C LEU A 90 -7.73 12.97 0.67
N THR A 91 -6.86 12.37 1.50
CA THR A 91 -7.28 11.75 2.76
C THR A 91 -7.80 12.81 3.75
N VAL A 92 -7.12 13.96 3.87
CA VAL A 92 -7.58 15.07 4.71
C VAL A 92 -8.92 15.61 4.22
N LEU A 93 -9.09 15.83 2.92
CA LEU A 93 -10.37 16.26 2.35
C LEU A 93 -11.50 15.26 2.61
N SER A 94 -11.22 13.97 2.50
CA SER A 94 -12.17 12.89 2.82
C SER A 94 -12.59 12.95 4.29
N LEU A 95 -11.62 13.09 5.22
CA LEU A 95 -11.89 13.22 6.66
C LEU A 95 -12.70 14.49 6.98
N LEU A 96 -12.38 15.63 6.37
CA LEU A 96 -13.13 16.88 6.54
C LEU A 96 -14.57 16.75 6.05
N ARG A 97 -14.80 16.03 4.95
CA ARG A 97 -16.13 15.79 4.37
C ARG A 97 -16.98 14.86 5.23
N SER A 98 -16.39 13.94 5.98
CA SER A 98 -17.11 12.99 6.85
C SER A 98 -17.89 13.65 7.98
N ARG A 99 -17.52 14.87 8.39
CA ARG A 99 -18.12 15.66 9.50
C ARG A 99 -18.18 14.97 10.86
N GLU A 100 -17.49 13.85 11.03
CA GLU A 100 -17.48 13.06 12.28
C GLU A 100 -16.34 13.51 13.22
N TRP A 101 -16.32 14.81 13.54
CA TRP A 101 -15.23 15.44 14.31
C TRP A 101 -14.95 14.78 15.65
N ARG A 102 -16.01 14.22 16.30
CA ARG A 102 -15.86 13.54 17.59
C ARG A 102 -15.07 12.24 17.46
N ILE A 103 -15.32 11.47 16.41
CA ILE A 103 -14.61 10.20 16.15
C ILE A 103 -13.18 10.50 15.73
N ILE A 104 -12.97 11.47 14.83
CA ILE A 104 -11.66 11.91 14.37
C ILE A 104 -10.82 12.39 15.56
N GLY A 105 -11.36 13.29 16.41
CA GLY A 105 -10.67 13.79 17.60
C GLY A 105 -10.36 12.68 18.60
N GLY A 106 -11.32 11.80 18.87
CA GLY A 106 -11.11 10.64 19.74
C GLY A 106 -10.01 9.71 19.22
N THR A 107 -10.00 9.40 17.93
CA THR A 107 -8.97 8.56 17.32
C THR A 107 -7.60 9.22 17.37
N LEU A 108 -7.49 10.53 17.10
CA LEU A 108 -6.23 11.27 17.22
C LEU A 108 -5.69 11.23 18.63
N ILE A 109 -6.54 11.41 19.64
CA ILE A 109 -6.14 11.34 21.05
C ILE A 109 -5.65 9.94 21.40
N VAL A 110 -6.39 8.90 21.01
CA VAL A 110 -6.00 7.49 21.25
C VAL A 110 -4.67 7.17 20.56
N THR A 111 -4.50 7.61 19.29
CA THR A 111 -3.25 7.42 18.55
C THR A 111 -2.10 8.16 19.22
N ALA A 112 -2.30 9.41 19.67
CA ALA A 112 -1.28 10.18 20.37
C ALA A 112 -0.88 9.53 21.70
N ILE A 113 -1.85 9.02 22.49
CA ILE A 113 -1.58 8.29 23.72
C ILE A 113 -0.81 7.00 23.44
N ALA A 114 -1.20 6.24 22.40
CA ALA A 114 -0.51 5.02 22.02
C ALA A 114 0.94 5.30 21.61
N VAL A 115 1.18 6.35 20.82
CA VAL A 115 2.53 6.78 20.41
C VAL A 115 3.35 7.21 21.63
N ALA A 116 2.77 7.98 22.57
CA ALA A 116 3.45 8.40 23.79
C ALA A 116 3.81 7.21 24.70
N LEU A 117 2.90 6.25 24.84
CA LEU A 117 3.15 5.03 25.61
C LEU A 117 4.25 4.18 24.99
N LEU A 118 4.23 4.00 23.67
CA LEU A 118 5.26 3.28 22.93
C LEU A 118 6.63 3.99 23.00
N TRP A 119 6.62 5.33 23.00
CA TRP A 119 7.84 6.11 23.18
C TRP A 119 8.45 5.89 24.57
N TYR A 120 7.61 5.86 25.61
CA TYR A 120 8.04 5.56 26.98
C TYR A 120 8.56 4.12 27.10
N ALA A 121 7.92 3.16 26.42
CA ALA A 121 8.30 1.75 26.40
C ALA A 121 9.49 1.44 25.48
N ARG A 122 9.97 2.40 24.69
CA ARG A 122 11.05 2.22 23.69
C ARG A 122 12.29 1.52 24.22
N PRO A 123 12.84 1.87 25.40
CA PRO A 123 14.05 1.18 25.93
C PRO A 123 13.79 -0.30 26.19
N ALA A 124 12.61 -0.67 26.65
CA ALA A 124 12.22 -2.08 26.83
C ALA A 124 12.04 -2.81 25.50
N LEU A 125 11.43 -2.14 24.50
CA LEU A 125 11.23 -2.70 23.17
C LEU A 125 12.56 -2.97 22.45
N LEU A 126 13.53 -2.07 22.53
CA LEU A 126 14.87 -2.27 21.96
C LEU A 126 15.58 -3.49 22.55
N GLY A 127 15.30 -3.84 23.82
CA GLY A 127 15.85 -5.01 24.49
C GLY A 127 15.30 -6.37 24.04
N ILE A 128 14.15 -6.39 23.35
CA ILE A 128 13.48 -7.63 22.90
C ILE A 128 14.22 -8.29 21.71
N GLY A 129 15.03 -7.51 20.97
CA GLY A 129 15.81 -8.02 19.84
C GLY A 129 14.95 -8.48 18.66
N ASN A 130 15.24 -9.67 18.09
CA ASN A 130 14.61 -10.16 16.84
C ASN A 130 13.10 -10.45 16.96
N TRP A 131 12.57 -10.61 18.17
CA TRP A 131 11.14 -10.80 18.41
C TRP A 131 10.30 -9.54 18.09
N ASN A 132 10.94 -8.39 17.94
CA ASN A 132 10.26 -7.17 17.50
C ASN A 132 9.67 -7.29 16.10
N LEU A 133 10.29 -8.02 15.17
CA LEU A 133 9.79 -8.20 13.81
C LEU A 133 8.39 -8.85 13.78
N PRO A 134 8.16 -10.04 14.39
CA PRO A 134 6.82 -10.62 14.41
C PRO A 134 5.79 -9.78 15.18
N ILE A 135 6.19 -8.99 16.17
CA ILE A 135 5.26 -8.11 16.89
C ILE A 135 4.78 -6.97 15.98
N TRP A 136 5.67 -6.25 15.33
CA TRP A 136 5.31 -5.08 14.53
C TRP A 136 4.78 -5.43 13.14
N LEU A 137 5.41 -6.37 12.44
CA LEU A 137 5.00 -6.78 11.09
C LEU A 137 4.00 -7.94 11.09
N GLY A 138 3.87 -8.69 12.18
CA GLY A 138 2.87 -9.72 12.34
C GLY A 138 1.63 -9.20 13.07
N LEU A 139 1.75 -9.02 14.40
CA LEU A 139 0.61 -8.68 15.28
C LEU A 139 0.00 -7.32 14.93
N LEU A 140 0.79 -6.24 14.83
CA LEU A 140 0.26 -4.91 14.54
C LEU A 140 -0.41 -4.88 13.16
N VAL A 141 0.23 -5.45 12.13
CA VAL A 141 -0.36 -5.52 10.78
C VAL A 141 -1.66 -6.32 10.81
N ALA A 142 -1.72 -7.47 11.52
CA ALA A 142 -2.94 -8.27 11.65
C ALA A 142 -4.07 -7.46 12.31
N VAL A 143 -3.78 -6.72 13.37
CA VAL A 143 -4.77 -5.84 14.03
C VAL A 143 -5.28 -4.76 13.09
N LEU A 144 -4.38 -4.08 12.35
CA LEU A 144 -4.75 -3.05 11.37
C LEU A 144 -5.60 -3.60 10.22
N LEU A 145 -5.29 -4.82 9.75
CA LEU A 145 -6.09 -5.52 8.74
C LEU A 145 -7.50 -5.84 9.27
N CYS A 146 -7.63 -6.28 10.53
CA CYS A 146 -8.93 -6.51 11.15
C CYS A 146 -9.78 -5.23 11.27
N ILE A 147 -9.15 -4.07 11.46
CA ILE A 147 -9.80 -2.75 11.49
C ILE A 147 -10.24 -2.33 10.08
N GLY A 148 -9.73 -2.96 9.01
CA GLY A 148 -10.07 -2.64 7.63
C GLY A 148 -9.20 -1.56 7.00
N VAL A 149 -8.00 -1.32 7.55
CA VAL A 149 -7.00 -0.46 6.92
C VAL A 149 -6.49 -1.14 5.63
N PRO A 150 -6.27 -0.41 4.52
CA PRO A 150 -5.74 -1.00 3.30
C PRO A 150 -4.39 -1.68 3.53
N ILE A 151 -4.19 -2.85 2.89
CA ILE A 151 -3.04 -3.73 3.13
C ILE A 151 -1.70 -3.00 3.02
N ALA A 152 -1.54 -2.17 1.97
CA ALA A 152 -0.30 -1.42 1.75
C ALA A 152 0.02 -0.47 2.93
N PHE A 153 -1.00 0.21 3.46
CA PHE A 153 -0.82 1.11 4.61
C PHE A 153 -0.62 0.36 5.93
N CYS A 154 -1.17 -0.86 6.08
CA CYS A 154 -0.90 -1.70 7.25
C CYS A 154 0.59 -2.04 7.35
N PHE A 155 1.20 -2.49 6.25
CA PHE A 155 2.64 -2.77 6.22
C PHE A 155 3.48 -1.51 6.38
N ALA A 156 3.07 -0.39 5.79
CA ALA A 156 3.76 0.88 5.95
C ALA A 156 3.72 1.38 7.40
N LEU A 157 2.57 1.27 8.09
CA LEU A 157 2.42 1.60 9.52
C LEU A 157 3.25 0.65 10.39
N GLY A 158 3.22 -0.66 10.12
CA GLY A 158 4.03 -1.65 10.81
C GLY A 158 5.53 -1.36 10.70
N THR A 159 5.99 -1.06 9.48
CA THR A 159 7.40 -0.71 9.22
C THR A 159 7.78 0.61 9.88
N LEU A 160 6.95 1.65 9.79
CA LEU A 160 7.19 2.93 10.44
C LEU A 160 7.27 2.76 11.97
N ALA A 161 6.36 2.00 12.56
CA ALA A 161 6.35 1.74 13.99
C ALA A 161 7.59 0.95 14.42
N TYR A 162 7.98 -0.09 13.67
CA TYR A 162 9.21 -0.85 13.91
C TYR A 162 10.45 0.05 13.86
N LEU A 163 10.61 0.86 12.81
CA LEU A 163 11.76 1.76 12.67
C LEU A 163 11.82 2.81 13.78
N THR A 164 10.65 3.32 14.21
CA THR A 164 10.58 4.38 15.22
C THR A 164 10.83 3.85 16.63
N PHE A 165 10.27 2.69 16.99
CA PHE A 165 10.22 2.23 18.39
C PHE A 165 11.13 1.04 18.68
N ALA A 166 11.45 0.22 17.68
CA ALA A 166 12.14 -1.05 17.89
C ALA A 166 13.46 -1.17 17.09
N SER A 167 13.89 -0.10 16.41
CA SER A 167 15.11 -0.10 15.60
C SER A 167 15.92 1.17 15.83
N HIS A 168 17.21 1.09 15.50
CA HIS A 168 18.12 2.25 15.41
C HIS A 168 18.24 2.79 13.98
N ALA A 169 17.62 2.12 12.99
CA ALA A 169 17.68 2.54 11.60
C ALA A 169 16.82 3.80 11.37
N PRO A 170 17.29 4.76 10.58
CA PRO A 170 16.54 5.97 10.27
C PRO A 170 15.31 5.65 9.40
N ILE A 171 14.23 6.42 9.56
CA ILE A 171 13.00 6.29 8.76
C ILE A 171 13.29 6.50 7.25
N PHE A 172 14.34 7.24 6.94
CA PHE A 172 14.82 7.49 5.58
C PHE A 172 15.03 6.19 4.77
N VAL A 173 15.48 5.10 5.40
CA VAL A 173 15.63 3.79 4.76
C VAL A 173 14.31 3.29 4.16
N MET A 174 13.18 3.63 4.76
CA MET A 174 11.87 3.26 4.25
C MET A 174 11.59 3.91 2.87
N MET A 175 12.01 5.16 2.65
CA MET A 175 11.82 5.84 1.36
C MET A 175 12.63 5.17 0.26
N GLY A 176 13.89 4.84 0.52
CA GLY A 176 14.73 4.10 -0.44
C GLY A 176 14.12 2.74 -0.81
N ARG A 177 13.57 1.99 0.16
CA ARG A 177 12.89 0.71 -0.10
C ARG A 177 11.60 0.85 -0.89
N ILE A 178 10.83 1.91 -0.66
CA ILE A 178 9.63 2.22 -1.46
C ILE A 178 10.04 2.56 -2.90
N ASP A 179 11.08 3.37 -3.09
CA ASP A 179 11.60 3.73 -4.42
C ASP A 179 12.10 2.48 -5.17
N GLU A 180 12.92 1.66 -4.53
CA GLU A 180 13.43 0.39 -5.07
C GLU A 180 12.28 -0.55 -5.48
N GLY A 181 11.29 -0.73 -4.61
CA GLY A 181 10.13 -1.57 -4.88
C GLY A 181 9.31 -1.08 -6.08
N MET A 182 9.08 0.23 -6.21
CA MET A 182 8.35 0.81 -7.34
C MET A 182 9.17 0.84 -8.63
N SER A 183 10.50 0.77 -8.54
CA SER A 183 11.41 0.74 -9.69
C SER A 183 11.68 -0.69 -10.19
N ALA A 184 11.14 -1.71 -9.53
CA ALA A 184 11.33 -3.10 -9.93
C ALA A 184 10.84 -3.34 -11.36
N LEU A 185 11.69 -3.91 -12.21
CA LEU A 185 11.40 -4.16 -13.64
C LEU A 185 10.15 -5.02 -13.84
N ILE A 186 9.85 -5.92 -12.90
CA ILE A 186 8.67 -6.77 -12.95
C ILE A 186 7.36 -5.96 -12.93
N LEU A 187 7.33 -4.80 -12.24
CA LEU A 187 6.15 -3.93 -12.23
C LEU A 187 5.92 -3.23 -13.57
N LEU A 188 6.95 -3.06 -14.38
CA LEU A 188 6.81 -2.50 -15.73
C LEU A 188 6.07 -3.45 -16.67
N SER A 189 6.13 -4.76 -16.41
CA SER A 189 5.41 -5.76 -17.21
C SER A 189 3.89 -5.70 -17.00
N VAL A 190 3.41 -5.25 -15.83
CA VAL A 190 1.97 -5.23 -15.51
C VAL A 190 1.14 -4.42 -16.51
N PRO A 191 1.47 -3.15 -16.84
CA PRO A 191 0.73 -2.39 -17.85
C PRO A 191 0.74 -3.04 -19.23
N VAL A 192 1.86 -3.69 -19.59
CA VAL A 192 2.01 -4.39 -20.87
C VAL A 192 1.11 -5.62 -20.93
N PHE A 193 1.04 -6.42 -19.86
CA PHE A 193 0.14 -7.57 -19.78
C PHE A 193 -1.33 -7.14 -19.76
N VAL A 194 -1.68 -6.06 -19.07
CA VAL A 194 -3.05 -5.51 -19.10
C VAL A 194 -3.42 -5.08 -20.51
N LEU A 195 -2.53 -4.37 -21.21
CA LEU A 195 -2.74 -3.98 -22.59
C LEU A 195 -2.91 -5.20 -23.52
N LEU A 196 -2.05 -6.21 -23.36
CA LEU A 196 -2.15 -7.47 -24.09
C LEU A 196 -3.50 -8.14 -23.85
N GLY A 197 -3.95 -8.22 -22.60
CA GLY A 197 -5.27 -8.77 -22.23
C GLY A 197 -6.42 -8.00 -22.91
N CYS A 198 -6.37 -6.67 -22.88
CA CYS A 198 -7.36 -5.83 -23.56
C CYS A 198 -7.37 -6.06 -25.10
N ILE A 199 -6.21 -6.23 -25.73
CA ILE A 199 -6.10 -6.53 -27.16
C ILE A 199 -6.68 -7.92 -27.45
N LEU A 200 -6.34 -8.94 -26.68
CA LEU A 200 -6.86 -10.28 -26.82
C LEU A 200 -8.39 -10.33 -26.69
N ASP A 201 -8.95 -9.57 -25.76
CA ASP A 201 -10.40 -9.47 -25.58
C ASP A 201 -11.06 -8.74 -26.77
N ALA A 202 -10.53 -7.57 -27.14
CA ALA A 202 -11.05 -6.76 -28.23
C ALA A 202 -11.00 -7.47 -29.60
N THR A 203 -9.99 -8.31 -29.84
CA THR A 203 -9.82 -9.07 -31.09
C THR A 203 -10.58 -10.39 -31.09
N GLY A 204 -11.15 -10.81 -29.96
CA GLY A 204 -11.80 -12.11 -29.80
C GLY A 204 -10.83 -13.30 -29.79
N MET A 205 -9.52 -13.05 -29.79
CA MET A 205 -8.49 -14.10 -29.75
C MET A 205 -8.57 -14.94 -28.49
N GLY A 206 -8.92 -14.33 -27.34
CA GLY A 206 -9.12 -15.04 -26.10
C GLY A 206 -10.17 -16.14 -26.22
N LYS A 207 -11.32 -15.85 -26.86
CA LYS A 207 -12.37 -16.83 -27.12
C LYS A 207 -11.89 -17.93 -28.08
N ALA A 208 -11.11 -17.57 -29.11
CA ALA A 208 -10.55 -18.53 -30.06
C ALA A 208 -9.60 -19.52 -29.38
N ILE A 209 -8.72 -19.03 -28.48
CA ILE A 209 -7.81 -19.85 -27.67
C ILE A 209 -8.59 -20.83 -26.78
N VAL A 210 -9.60 -20.34 -26.05
CA VAL A 210 -10.42 -21.19 -25.18
C VAL A 210 -11.16 -22.24 -25.99
N ASN A 211 -11.74 -21.90 -27.15
CA ASN A 211 -12.43 -22.85 -28.03
C ASN A 211 -11.46 -23.88 -28.60
N PHE A 212 -10.25 -23.48 -28.98
CA PHE A 212 -9.21 -24.40 -29.44
C PHE A 212 -8.83 -25.42 -28.35
N LEU A 213 -8.56 -24.92 -27.13
CA LEU A 213 -8.27 -25.81 -25.98
C LEU A 213 -9.45 -26.72 -25.64
N ALA A 214 -10.68 -26.21 -25.71
CA ALA A 214 -11.88 -27.01 -25.49
C ALA A 214 -12.05 -28.09 -26.54
N SER A 215 -11.69 -27.88 -27.80
CA SER A 215 -11.72 -28.90 -28.84
C SER A 215 -10.67 -29.99 -28.63
N LEU A 216 -9.50 -29.62 -28.08
CA LEU A 216 -8.44 -30.58 -27.78
C LEU A 216 -8.70 -31.42 -26.52
N LEU A 217 -9.17 -30.79 -25.47
CA LEU A 217 -9.26 -31.41 -24.12
C LEU A 217 -10.69 -31.69 -23.67
N GLY A 218 -11.69 -31.21 -24.40
CA GLY A 218 -13.10 -31.33 -24.02
C GLY A 218 -13.63 -32.75 -23.93
N HIS A 219 -12.97 -33.71 -24.59
CA HIS A 219 -13.34 -35.12 -24.57
C HIS A 219 -12.82 -35.88 -23.34
N VAL A 220 -11.94 -35.29 -22.55
CA VAL A 220 -11.36 -35.90 -21.34
C VAL A 220 -12.28 -35.64 -20.13
N LYS A 221 -12.37 -36.59 -19.20
CA LYS A 221 -13.06 -36.39 -17.92
C LYS A 221 -12.43 -35.17 -17.20
N ALA A 222 -13.24 -34.18 -16.79
CA ALA A 222 -12.80 -32.88 -16.25
C ALA A 222 -12.10 -31.99 -17.29
N GLY A 223 -12.26 -32.20 -18.60
CA GLY A 223 -11.60 -31.42 -19.66
C GLY A 223 -11.80 -29.91 -19.55
N MET A 224 -12.98 -29.43 -19.11
CA MET A 224 -13.24 -28.01 -18.87
C MET A 224 -12.32 -27.39 -17.82
N SER A 225 -11.98 -28.15 -16.76
CA SER A 225 -11.04 -27.66 -15.72
C SER A 225 -9.61 -27.59 -16.28
N TYR A 226 -9.21 -28.51 -17.14
CA TYR A 226 -7.91 -28.44 -17.81
C TYR A 226 -7.84 -27.32 -18.84
N VAL A 227 -8.93 -27.00 -19.53
CA VAL A 227 -9.03 -25.84 -20.43
C VAL A 227 -8.86 -24.54 -19.67
N LEU A 228 -9.55 -24.39 -18.52
CA LEU A 228 -9.40 -23.22 -17.67
C LEU A 228 -7.98 -23.06 -17.13
N LEU A 229 -7.37 -24.14 -16.63
CA LEU A 229 -5.98 -24.10 -16.18
C LEU A 229 -5.02 -23.81 -17.34
N GLY A 230 -5.18 -24.43 -18.49
CA GLY A 230 -4.35 -24.18 -19.67
C GLY A 230 -4.45 -22.75 -20.19
N SER A 231 -5.64 -22.15 -20.16
CA SER A 231 -5.85 -20.75 -20.56
C SER A 231 -5.26 -19.73 -19.57
N LEU A 232 -5.00 -20.12 -18.32
CA LEU A 232 -4.32 -19.28 -17.33
C LEU A 232 -2.79 -19.26 -17.52
N PHE A 233 -2.22 -20.27 -18.18
CA PHE A 233 -0.78 -20.38 -18.43
C PHE A 233 -0.35 -19.88 -19.83
N LEU A 234 -1.30 -19.61 -20.71
CA LEU A 234 -1.07 -19.00 -22.04
C LEU A 234 -1.22 -17.50 -22.01
#